data_616180e5093a3cf94e2abbfe25684f12
#
_entry.id   616180e5093a3cf94e2abbfe25684f12
#
_cell.length_a   1.000
_cell.length_b   1.000
_cell.length_c   1.000
_cell.angle_alpha   90.00
_cell.angle_beta   90.00
_cell.angle_gamma   90.00
#
_symmetry.space_group_name_H-M   'P 1'
#
loop_
_entity.id
_entity.type
_entity.pdbx_description
1 polymer ?
#
loop_
_entity_poly.entity_id
_entity_poly.type
_entity_poly.pdbx_seq_one_letter_code
_entity_poly.pdbx_strand_id
1 'polypeptide(L)'
;MTEDNSIEVNLFAPDAKSVSVVLENGTEELLYRSKKNEGYWEKTIGNPAEGFNYVTFMVNGTPVVNPAAPVGFGYNRAVNFAEVPERNFSWHELKETDHGQIHIHYSCDGDGQVSMNYVYTPAGYGEDNCDTGRVCVLECAADERNFCWIHQGKIANIMDNLSGEGRIKGIMIIMADSTISDDIIGNITAIYGIKDSAQKEWLKKGDNESWTSCRHRFVNFMCGIQ
;
A
#
# COMPACT_ATOMS: atom_id res chain seq x y z
N MET A 1 -19.46 5.65 0.02
CA MET A 1 -19.07 7.06 0.20
C MET A 1 -20.27 7.92 -0.07
N THR A 2 -20.48 8.95 0.72
CA THR A 2 -21.53 9.93 0.51
C THR A 2 -21.06 10.94 -0.55
N GLU A 3 -22.00 11.59 -1.25
CA GLU A 3 -21.70 12.64 -2.25
C GLU A 3 -20.86 13.82 -1.72
N ASP A 4 -20.65 13.88 -0.41
CA ASP A 4 -20.06 15.01 0.31
C ASP A 4 -18.57 14.85 0.68
N ASN A 5 -17.84 13.87 0.09
CA ASN A 5 -16.44 13.61 0.49
C ASN A 5 -16.29 13.32 1.99
N SER A 6 -17.15 12.49 2.56
CA SER A 6 -17.12 12.11 3.97
C SER A 6 -16.80 10.62 4.14
N ILE A 7 -16.23 10.25 5.30
CA ILE A 7 -15.99 8.86 5.71
C ILE A 7 -17.06 8.46 6.71
N GLU A 8 -17.80 7.40 6.43
CA GLU A 8 -18.66 6.75 7.40
C GLU A 8 -17.87 5.70 8.16
N VAL A 9 -17.77 5.86 9.47
CA VAL A 9 -17.13 4.90 10.36
C VAL A 9 -18.17 4.26 11.26
N ASN A 10 -18.06 2.94 11.43
CA ASN A 10 -18.90 2.19 12.37
C ASN A 10 -18.09 1.08 13.05
N LEU A 11 -18.50 0.71 14.26
CA LEU A 11 -17.90 -0.39 15.01
C LEU A 11 -18.96 -1.10 15.84
N PHE A 12 -18.99 -2.42 15.82
CA PHE A 12 -19.80 -3.22 16.73
C PHE A 12 -19.08 -3.35 18.07
N ALA A 13 -19.62 -2.73 19.09
CA ALA A 13 -19.10 -2.75 20.47
C ALA A 13 -20.23 -2.54 21.48
N PRO A 14 -21.12 -3.55 21.66
CA PRO A 14 -22.37 -3.40 22.42
C PRO A 14 -22.15 -2.99 23.89
N ASP A 15 -21.09 -3.51 24.51
CA ASP A 15 -20.77 -3.30 25.90
C ASP A 15 -19.83 -2.11 26.17
N ALA A 16 -19.42 -1.39 25.10
CA ALA A 16 -18.53 -0.26 25.23
C ALA A 16 -19.22 0.91 25.98
N LYS A 17 -18.45 1.59 26.81
CA LYS A 17 -18.87 2.85 27.46
C LYS A 17 -18.60 4.05 26.56
N SER A 18 -17.54 3.99 25.77
CA SER A 18 -17.15 4.99 24.79
C SER A 18 -16.47 4.34 23.58
N VAL A 19 -16.72 4.90 22.41
CA VAL A 19 -16.01 4.54 21.17
C VAL A 19 -15.62 5.84 20.48
N SER A 20 -14.40 5.90 20.01
CA SER A 20 -13.87 6.99 19.18
C SER A 20 -13.01 6.46 18.05
N VAL A 21 -12.67 7.32 17.11
CA VAL A 21 -11.63 7.08 16.12
C VAL A 21 -10.58 8.19 16.20
N VAL A 22 -9.32 7.78 16.06
CA VAL A 22 -8.20 8.71 15.90
C VAL A 22 -7.77 8.66 14.45
N LEU A 23 -7.78 9.81 13.80
CA LEU A 23 -7.36 9.99 12.41
C LEU A 23 -5.83 10.15 12.33
N GLU A 24 -5.26 10.01 11.13
CA GLU A 24 -3.82 10.12 10.90
C GLU A 24 -3.22 11.47 11.37
N ASN A 25 -3.99 12.55 11.30
CA ASN A 25 -3.59 13.87 11.78
C ASN A 25 -3.66 14.03 13.32
N GLY A 26 -4.00 12.96 14.05
CA GLY A 26 -4.15 12.95 15.50
C GLY A 26 -5.49 13.46 16.02
N THR A 27 -6.42 13.85 15.16
CA THR A 27 -7.76 14.28 15.59
C THR A 27 -8.55 13.08 16.10
N GLU A 28 -9.08 13.17 17.32
CA GLU A 28 -9.97 12.18 17.90
C GLU A 28 -11.44 12.60 17.74
N GLU A 29 -12.25 11.69 17.19
CA GLU A 29 -13.67 11.89 16.92
C GLU A 29 -14.50 10.85 17.67
N LEU A 30 -15.40 11.33 18.57
CA LEU A 30 -16.30 10.44 19.30
C LEU A 30 -17.41 9.91 18.40
N LEU A 31 -17.68 8.59 18.49
CA LEU A 31 -18.81 7.95 17.85
C LEU A 31 -20.03 7.95 18.75
N TYR A 32 -21.20 7.83 18.14
CA TYR A 32 -22.49 7.76 18.84
C TYR A 32 -23.09 6.37 18.65
N ARG A 33 -23.89 5.92 19.63
CA ARG A 33 -24.64 4.67 19.48
C ARG A 33 -25.61 4.81 18.30
N SER A 34 -25.56 3.82 17.41
CA SER A 34 -26.48 3.78 16.27
C SER A 34 -27.94 3.66 16.75
N LYS A 35 -28.80 4.46 16.13
CA LYS A 35 -30.26 4.37 16.34
C LYS A 35 -30.90 3.28 15.50
N LYS A 36 -30.18 2.79 14.46
CA LYS A 36 -30.69 1.83 13.48
C LYS A 36 -30.19 0.41 13.77
N ASN A 37 -28.94 0.30 14.23
CA ASN A 37 -28.25 -0.98 14.41
C ASN A 37 -27.84 -1.14 15.88
N GLU A 38 -28.53 -2.01 16.60
CA GLU A 38 -28.24 -2.27 18.00
C GLU A 38 -26.80 -2.80 18.18
N GLY A 39 -26.10 -2.30 19.19
CA GLY A 39 -24.71 -2.66 19.49
C GLY A 39 -23.64 -1.95 18.65
N TYR A 40 -24.04 -1.20 17.60
CA TYR A 40 -23.11 -0.43 16.79
C TYR A 40 -22.93 1.00 17.30
N TRP A 41 -21.72 1.50 17.07
CA TRP A 41 -21.35 2.90 17.19
C TRP A 41 -21.00 3.41 15.80
N GLU A 42 -21.43 4.64 15.50
CA GLU A 42 -21.29 5.20 14.15
C GLU A 42 -21.02 6.70 14.18
N LYS A 43 -20.36 7.18 13.13
CA LYS A 43 -20.20 8.60 12.86
C LYS A 43 -19.83 8.83 11.41
N THR A 44 -20.29 9.95 10.86
CA THR A 44 -19.80 10.50 9.60
C THR A 44 -18.75 11.56 9.90
N ILE A 45 -17.54 11.38 9.36
CA ILE A 45 -16.43 12.32 9.48
C ILE A 45 -16.42 13.17 8.21
N GLY A 46 -16.70 14.46 8.39
CA GLY A 46 -16.72 15.42 7.29
C GLY A 46 -15.31 15.92 6.94
N ASN A 47 -15.10 16.20 5.65
CA ASN A 47 -13.86 16.76 5.10
C ASN A 47 -12.57 16.01 5.50
N PRO A 48 -12.50 14.68 5.37
CA PRO A 48 -11.26 13.96 5.56
C PRO A 48 -10.25 14.39 4.48
N ALA A 49 -8.96 14.16 4.72
CA ALA A 49 -7.94 14.36 3.71
C ALA A 49 -8.18 13.44 2.50
N GLU A 50 -7.98 13.97 1.29
CA GLU A 50 -8.01 13.13 0.08
C GLU A 50 -6.89 12.07 0.13
N GLY A 51 -7.15 10.90 -0.45
CA GLY A 51 -6.23 9.79 -0.51
C GLY A 51 -6.33 8.82 0.67
N PHE A 52 -5.23 8.24 1.04
CA PHE A 52 -5.13 7.23 2.09
C PHE A 52 -5.09 7.86 3.48
N ASN A 53 -5.92 7.34 4.40
CA ASN A 53 -6.01 7.81 5.78
C ASN A 53 -6.02 6.62 6.75
N TYR A 54 -5.06 6.55 7.67
CA TYR A 54 -5.15 5.62 8.78
C TYR A 54 -6.28 6.02 9.74
N VAL A 55 -7.00 5.01 10.24
CA VAL A 55 -8.11 5.17 11.18
C VAL A 55 -7.89 4.20 12.35
N THR A 56 -7.64 4.72 13.53
CA THR A 56 -7.52 3.90 14.73
C THR A 56 -8.81 3.96 15.53
N PHE A 57 -9.53 2.84 15.65
CA PHE A 57 -10.67 2.74 16.55
C PHE A 57 -10.20 2.61 17.99
N MET A 58 -10.90 3.30 18.88
CA MET A 58 -10.66 3.27 20.33
C MET A 58 -11.93 2.80 21.03
N VAL A 59 -11.83 1.76 21.85
CA VAL A 59 -12.91 1.27 22.70
C VAL A 59 -12.51 1.44 24.15
N ASN A 60 -13.23 2.24 24.89
CA ASN A 60 -12.93 2.58 26.29
C ASN A 60 -11.46 3.04 26.48
N GLY A 61 -10.90 3.80 25.53
CA GLY A 61 -9.53 4.27 25.54
C GLY A 61 -8.47 3.27 25.09
N THR A 62 -8.87 2.07 24.62
CA THR A 62 -7.95 1.03 24.12
C THR A 62 -8.04 0.96 22.59
N PRO A 63 -6.91 0.98 21.84
CA PRO A 63 -6.93 0.83 20.40
C PRO A 63 -7.34 -0.59 20.02
N VAL A 64 -8.25 -0.69 19.03
CA VAL A 64 -8.75 -1.96 18.50
C VAL A 64 -8.76 -1.93 16.96
N VAL A 65 -8.72 -3.11 16.35
CA VAL A 65 -8.92 -3.26 14.91
C VAL A 65 -10.38 -3.65 14.67
N ASN A 66 -11.05 -2.92 13.79
CA ASN A 66 -12.35 -3.31 13.27
C ASN A 66 -12.18 -4.31 12.12
N PRO A 67 -12.53 -5.59 12.29
CA PRO A 67 -12.34 -6.59 11.24
C PRO A 67 -13.30 -6.44 10.06
N ALA A 68 -14.35 -5.64 10.21
CA ALA A 68 -15.33 -5.38 9.16
C ALA A 68 -14.95 -4.18 8.26
N ALA A 69 -13.86 -3.46 8.58
CA ALA A 69 -13.33 -2.36 7.79
C ALA A 69 -11.98 -2.74 7.16
N PRO A 70 -11.51 -2.05 6.11
CA PRO A 70 -10.20 -2.29 5.54
C PRO A 70 -9.09 -2.24 6.60
N VAL A 71 -8.18 -3.24 6.57
CA VAL A 71 -7.07 -3.37 7.51
C VAL A 71 -5.76 -3.31 6.72
N GLY A 72 -4.87 -2.44 7.15
CA GLY A 72 -3.49 -2.32 6.70
C GLY A 72 -2.51 -2.58 7.84
N PHE A 73 -1.27 -2.14 7.65
CA PHE A 73 -0.22 -2.22 8.64
C PHE A 73 0.53 -0.88 8.71
N GLY A 74 0.68 -0.36 9.91
CA GLY A 74 1.42 0.86 10.20
C GLY A 74 1.62 0.97 11.71
N TYR A 75 2.53 1.81 12.15
CA TYR A 75 2.85 1.96 13.58
C TYR A 75 3.22 0.61 14.24
N ASN A 76 3.90 -0.28 13.51
CA ASN A 76 4.25 -1.64 13.93
C ASN A 76 3.04 -2.54 14.34
N ARG A 77 1.86 -2.28 13.82
CA ARG A 77 0.63 -3.04 14.13
C ARG A 77 -0.37 -3.03 12.99
N ALA A 78 -1.32 -3.95 13.05
CA ALA A 78 -2.52 -3.86 12.22
C ALA A 78 -3.32 -2.61 12.58
N VAL A 79 -3.78 -1.88 11.59
CA VAL A 79 -4.55 -0.64 11.73
C VAL A 79 -5.58 -0.54 10.61
N ASN A 80 -6.75 0.01 10.90
CA ASN A 80 -7.73 0.29 9.86
C ASN A 80 -7.32 1.49 9.01
N PHE A 81 -7.87 1.55 7.81
CA PHE A 81 -7.70 2.71 6.95
C PHE A 81 -8.97 2.98 6.14
N ALA A 82 -9.06 4.19 5.63
CA ALA A 82 -10.05 4.61 4.66
C ALA A 82 -9.35 5.29 3.48
N GLU A 83 -9.89 5.12 2.28
CA GLU A 83 -9.45 5.84 1.09
C GLU A 83 -10.52 6.84 0.68
N VAL A 84 -10.11 8.09 0.50
CA VAL A 84 -10.95 9.18 0.01
C VAL A 84 -10.51 9.46 -1.42
N PRO A 85 -11.43 9.53 -2.40
CA PRO A 85 -11.06 9.81 -3.78
C PRO A 85 -10.20 11.06 -3.91
N GLU A 86 -9.16 10.96 -4.69
CA GLU A 86 -8.27 12.08 -5.04
C GLU A 86 -8.73 12.69 -6.37
N ARG A 87 -8.95 14.00 -6.43
CA ARG A 87 -9.51 14.67 -7.63
C ARG A 87 -8.63 14.58 -8.86
N ASN A 88 -7.32 14.51 -8.68
CA ASN A 88 -6.34 14.58 -9.76
C ASN A 88 -5.36 13.40 -9.78
N PHE A 89 -5.65 12.33 -9.02
CA PHE A 89 -4.77 11.18 -8.93
C PHE A 89 -5.60 9.89 -8.89
N SER A 90 -5.67 9.20 -10.00
CA SER A 90 -6.43 7.94 -10.14
C SER A 90 -5.54 6.75 -10.54
N TRP A 91 -4.21 6.89 -10.45
CA TRP A 91 -3.27 5.83 -10.83
C TRP A 91 -3.38 4.58 -9.96
N HIS A 92 -3.76 4.74 -8.69
CA HIS A 92 -3.93 3.65 -7.75
C HIS A 92 -5.28 2.91 -7.87
N GLU A 93 -6.19 3.43 -8.68
CA GLU A 93 -7.49 2.79 -8.92
C GLU A 93 -7.33 1.58 -9.84
N LEU A 94 -8.18 0.56 -9.64
CA LEU A 94 -8.27 -0.56 -10.55
C LEU A 94 -8.96 -0.08 -11.84
N LYS A 95 -8.25 -0.14 -12.97
CA LYS A 95 -8.76 0.22 -14.30
C LYS A 95 -8.79 -1.00 -15.20
N GLU A 96 -9.57 -0.92 -16.27
CA GLU A 96 -9.61 -1.94 -17.32
C GLU A 96 -8.37 -1.78 -18.22
N THR A 97 -7.32 -2.53 -17.91
CA THR A 97 -6.05 -2.58 -18.64
C THR A 97 -5.44 -3.98 -18.46
N ASP A 98 -4.38 -4.28 -19.18
CA ASP A 98 -3.62 -5.51 -18.93
C ASP A 98 -2.93 -5.44 -17.56
N HIS A 99 -3.07 -6.52 -16.77
CA HIS A 99 -2.56 -6.59 -15.42
C HIS A 99 -1.31 -7.44 -15.32
N GLY A 100 -0.32 -6.91 -14.57
CA GLY A 100 0.84 -7.66 -14.14
C GLY A 100 0.52 -8.67 -13.03
N GLN A 101 1.54 -9.31 -12.51
CA GLN A 101 1.40 -10.35 -11.47
C GLN A 101 2.28 -10.02 -10.26
N ILE A 102 1.79 -10.40 -9.08
CA ILE A 102 2.58 -10.36 -7.84
C ILE A 102 2.94 -11.77 -7.43
N HIS A 103 4.24 -11.99 -7.22
CA HIS A 103 4.80 -13.25 -6.77
C HIS A 103 5.40 -13.10 -5.38
N ILE A 104 5.40 -14.18 -4.60
CA ILE A 104 6.04 -14.25 -3.28
C ILE A 104 7.31 -15.07 -3.42
N HIS A 105 8.44 -14.50 -2.98
CA HIS A 105 9.74 -15.14 -2.95
C HIS A 105 10.27 -15.25 -1.53
N TYR A 106 10.70 -16.45 -1.16
CA TYR A 106 11.46 -16.69 0.06
C TYR A 106 12.93 -16.78 -0.31
N SER A 107 13.74 -15.95 0.30
CA SER A 107 15.18 -15.89 0.11
C SER A 107 15.88 -16.16 1.43
N CYS A 108 17.04 -16.81 1.36
CA CYS A 108 17.90 -17.04 2.51
C CYS A 108 19.20 -16.25 2.28
N ASP A 109 19.60 -15.44 3.24
CA ASP A 109 20.88 -14.73 3.17
C ASP A 109 22.06 -15.62 3.58
N GLY A 110 23.29 -15.05 3.52
CA GLY A 110 24.52 -15.74 3.89
C GLY A 110 24.60 -16.18 5.35
N ASP A 111 23.79 -15.57 6.23
CA ASP A 111 23.70 -15.88 7.66
C ASP A 111 22.57 -16.89 7.97
N GLY A 112 21.86 -17.36 6.95
CA GLY A 112 20.76 -18.32 7.07
C GLY A 112 19.43 -17.69 7.49
N GLN A 113 19.31 -16.36 7.46
CA GLN A 113 18.06 -15.67 7.77
C GLN A 113 17.14 -15.69 6.55
N VAL A 114 15.89 -16.15 6.74
CA VAL A 114 14.89 -16.21 5.69
C VAL A 114 14.11 -14.90 5.64
N SER A 115 14.04 -14.31 4.46
CA SER A 115 13.19 -13.15 4.15
C SER A 115 12.12 -13.52 3.13
N MET A 116 10.96 -12.86 3.24
CA MET A 116 9.88 -12.97 2.27
C MET A 116 9.79 -11.66 1.50
N ASN A 117 9.91 -11.73 0.19
CA ASN A 117 9.87 -10.58 -0.70
C ASN A 117 8.71 -10.71 -1.68
N TYR A 118 8.13 -9.59 -2.11
CA TYR A 118 7.13 -9.57 -3.17
C TYR A 118 7.74 -9.02 -4.44
N VAL A 119 7.37 -9.62 -5.57
CA VAL A 119 7.85 -9.21 -6.88
C VAL A 119 6.65 -8.95 -7.78
N TYR A 120 6.56 -7.74 -8.31
CA TYR A 120 5.64 -7.42 -9.39
C TYR A 120 6.34 -7.61 -10.73
N THR A 121 5.72 -8.36 -11.63
CA THR A 121 6.09 -8.46 -13.04
C THR A 121 5.02 -7.81 -13.90
N PRO A 122 5.39 -7.01 -14.93
CA PRO A 122 4.40 -6.36 -15.80
C PRO A 122 3.60 -7.37 -16.63
N ALA A 123 2.46 -6.96 -17.18
CA ALA A 123 1.69 -7.75 -18.12
C ALA A 123 2.56 -8.18 -19.32
N GLY A 124 2.36 -9.42 -19.81
CA GLY A 124 3.16 -9.98 -20.90
C GLY A 124 4.59 -10.36 -20.53
N TYR A 125 4.94 -10.37 -19.25
CA TYR A 125 6.25 -10.79 -18.79
C TYR A 125 6.57 -12.23 -19.26
N GLY A 126 7.77 -12.42 -19.88
CA GLY A 126 8.16 -13.71 -20.45
C GLY A 126 7.74 -13.93 -21.90
N GLU A 127 7.00 -13.02 -22.49
CA GLU A 127 6.74 -12.98 -23.93
C GLU A 127 7.89 -12.28 -24.69
N ASP A 128 8.10 -12.63 -25.97
CA ASP A 128 9.25 -12.21 -26.77
C ASP A 128 9.45 -10.67 -26.87
N ASN A 129 8.45 -9.86 -26.54
CA ASN A 129 8.46 -8.41 -26.66
C ASN A 129 8.47 -7.67 -25.31
N CYS A 130 8.48 -8.36 -24.18
CA CYS A 130 8.53 -7.72 -22.87
C CYS A 130 9.98 -7.52 -22.43
N ASP A 131 10.55 -6.37 -22.75
CA ASP A 131 11.88 -5.97 -22.28
C ASP A 131 11.83 -5.50 -20.83
N THR A 132 12.33 -6.34 -19.92
CA THR A 132 12.45 -6.04 -18.49
C THR A 132 13.88 -5.67 -18.11
N GLY A 133 14.48 -4.77 -18.88
CA GLY A 133 15.86 -4.31 -18.65
C GLY A 133 16.05 -3.48 -17.37
N ARG A 134 15.00 -3.26 -16.58
CA ARG A 134 15.03 -2.41 -15.37
C ARG A 134 14.37 -3.08 -14.18
N VAL A 135 14.96 -2.88 -13.01
CA VAL A 135 14.45 -3.34 -11.71
C VAL A 135 14.35 -2.15 -10.77
N CYS A 136 13.20 -1.98 -10.16
CA CYS A 136 13.04 -1.03 -9.07
C CYS A 136 12.88 -1.79 -7.75
N VAL A 137 13.66 -1.42 -6.74
CA VAL A 137 13.58 -1.96 -5.39
C VAL A 137 12.87 -0.97 -4.51
N LEU A 138 11.79 -1.41 -3.85
CA LEU A 138 10.99 -0.61 -2.93
C LEU A 138 11.25 -1.06 -1.50
N GLU A 139 11.66 -0.14 -0.66
CA GLU A 139 11.83 -0.36 0.78
C GLU A 139 10.73 0.35 1.57
N CYS A 140 10.25 -0.31 2.63
CA CYS A 140 9.26 0.26 3.55
C CYS A 140 9.89 1.20 4.56
N ALA A 141 9.04 2.03 5.20
CA ALA A 141 9.38 2.70 6.45
C ALA A 141 9.62 1.67 7.58
N ALA A 142 10.33 2.08 8.63
CA ALA A 142 10.74 1.18 9.71
C ALA A 142 9.58 0.53 10.48
N ASP A 143 8.41 1.19 10.51
CA ASP A 143 7.19 0.73 11.20
C ASP A 143 6.16 0.06 10.27
N GLU A 144 6.55 -0.25 9.05
CA GLU A 144 5.73 -0.88 8.02
C GLU A 144 6.37 -2.19 7.52
N ARG A 145 5.68 -2.87 6.60
CA ARG A 145 6.11 -4.13 6.00
C ARG A 145 6.03 -4.05 4.47
N ASN A 146 6.80 -4.88 3.79
CA ASN A 146 6.86 -4.91 2.32
C ASN A 146 5.49 -5.10 1.64
N PHE A 147 4.56 -5.84 2.23
CA PHE A 147 3.20 -6.00 1.69
C PHE A 147 2.37 -4.70 1.72
N CYS A 148 2.80 -3.69 2.49
CA CYS A 148 2.14 -2.37 2.47
C CYS A 148 2.23 -1.72 1.09
N TRP A 149 3.28 -1.97 0.31
CA TRP A 149 3.37 -1.53 -1.07
C TRP A 149 2.23 -2.08 -1.95
N ILE A 150 1.78 -3.31 -1.67
CA ILE A 150 0.67 -3.94 -2.38
C ILE A 150 -0.66 -3.35 -1.94
N HIS A 151 -0.93 -3.39 -0.63
CA HIS A 151 -2.26 -3.06 -0.10
C HIS A 151 -2.50 -1.55 0.04
N GLN A 152 -1.53 -0.83 0.57
CA GLN A 152 -1.62 0.60 0.87
C GLN A 152 -0.99 1.43 -0.27
N GLY A 153 0.14 0.98 -0.83
CA GLY A 153 0.81 1.59 -1.97
C GLY A 153 0.07 1.40 -3.28
N LYS A 154 -0.70 0.31 -3.44
CA LYS A 154 -1.40 -0.04 -4.69
C LYS A 154 -0.46 -0.12 -5.91
N ILE A 155 0.76 -0.58 -5.70
CA ILE A 155 1.83 -0.53 -6.70
C ILE A 155 1.46 -1.26 -7.99
N ALA A 156 0.79 -2.43 -7.89
CA ALA A 156 0.36 -3.16 -9.08
C ALA A 156 -0.57 -2.31 -9.96
N ASN A 157 -1.62 -1.71 -9.35
CA ASN A 157 -2.54 -0.86 -10.10
C ASN A 157 -1.83 0.34 -10.74
N ILE A 158 -0.90 0.99 -10.00
CA ILE A 158 -0.14 2.12 -10.52
C ILE A 158 0.71 1.70 -11.71
N MET A 159 1.43 0.59 -11.60
CA MET A 159 2.28 0.07 -12.68
C MET A 159 1.47 -0.34 -13.91
N ASP A 160 0.36 -1.04 -13.70
CA ASP A 160 -0.55 -1.46 -14.79
C ASP A 160 -1.11 -0.24 -15.52
N ASN A 161 -1.59 0.76 -14.78
CA ASN A 161 -2.15 1.98 -15.36
C ASN A 161 -1.09 2.80 -16.12
N LEU A 162 0.10 2.96 -15.56
CA LEU A 162 1.21 3.67 -16.23
C LEU A 162 1.67 2.94 -17.50
N SER A 163 1.73 1.59 -17.45
CA SER A 163 2.06 0.77 -18.60
C SER A 163 0.99 0.82 -19.68
N GLY A 164 -0.28 0.68 -19.30
CA GLY A 164 -1.42 0.76 -20.22
C GLY A 164 -1.53 2.12 -20.94
N GLU A 165 -1.12 3.19 -20.29
CA GLU A 165 -1.03 4.52 -20.90
C GLU A 165 0.28 4.73 -21.68
N GLY A 166 1.16 3.74 -21.77
CA GLY A 166 2.44 3.81 -22.48
C GLY A 166 3.47 4.75 -21.85
N ARG A 167 3.28 5.09 -20.55
CA ARG A 167 4.17 6.01 -19.82
C ARG A 167 5.41 5.32 -19.25
N ILE A 168 5.36 4.00 -19.07
CA ILE A 168 6.49 3.17 -18.64
C ILE A 168 6.51 1.88 -19.45
N LYS A 169 7.66 1.22 -19.53
CA LYS A 169 7.83 -0.08 -20.19
C LYS A 169 8.68 -1.01 -19.34
N GLY A 170 8.25 -2.26 -19.22
CA GLY A 170 9.08 -3.39 -18.81
C GLY A 170 9.87 -3.21 -17.51
N ILE A 171 9.25 -2.68 -16.45
CA ILE A 171 9.92 -2.51 -15.16
C ILE A 171 9.42 -3.58 -14.19
N MET A 172 10.33 -4.38 -13.64
CA MET A 172 10.04 -5.28 -12.52
C MET A 172 10.21 -4.54 -11.20
N ILE A 173 9.31 -4.79 -10.25
CA ILE A 173 9.39 -4.21 -8.92
C ILE A 173 9.69 -5.30 -7.89
N ILE A 174 10.67 -5.09 -7.03
CA ILE A 174 10.95 -5.91 -5.85
C ILE A 174 10.54 -5.09 -4.63
N MET A 175 9.59 -5.59 -3.86
CA MET A 175 9.14 -4.99 -2.60
C MET A 175 9.76 -5.76 -1.46
N ALA A 176 10.66 -5.12 -0.73
CA ALA A 176 11.47 -5.71 0.32
C ALA A 176 11.19 -5.09 1.69
N ASP A 177 11.43 -5.85 2.74
CA ASP A 177 11.60 -5.29 4.08
C ASP A 177 12.91 -4.49 4.16
N SER A 178 13.11 -3.73 5.20
CA SER A 178 14.03 -2.60 5.34
C SER A 178 15.53 -2.84 5.05
N THR A 179 15.96 -4.05 4.72
CA THR A 179 17.34 -4.34 4.31
C THR A 179 17.38 -5.59 3.43
N ILE A 180 17.25 -5.40 2.14
CA ILE A 180 17.52 -6.48 1.20
C ILE A 180 18.98 -6.38 0.70
N SER A 181 19.72 -7.50 0.69
CA SER A 181 21.08 -7.53 0.18
C SER A 181 21.10 -7.60 -1.35
N ASP A 182 22.18 -7.13 -1.96
CA ASP A 182 22.40 -7.24 -3.41
C ASP A 182 22.39 -8.71 -3.89
N ASP A 183 22.85 -9.65 -3.05
CA ASP A 183 22.81 -11.09 -3.36
C ASP A 183 21.39 -11.61 -3.48
N ILE A 184 20.49 -11.19 -2.58
CA ILE A 184 19.07 -11.56 -2.64
C ILE A 184 18.42 -10.97 -3.90
N ILE A 185 18.70 -9.71 -4.22
CA ILE A 185 18.20 -9.05 -5.43
C ILE A 185 18.73 -9.79 -6.67
N GLY A 186 20.03 -10.14 -6.69
CA GLY A 186 20.65 -10.91 -7.76
C GLY A 186 19.96 -12.26 -7.96
N ASN A 187 19.71 -13.00 -6.89
CA ASN A 187 19.01 -14.28 -6.93
C ASN A 187 17.58 -14.14 -7.48
N ILE A 188 16.81 -13.16 -7.01
CA ILE A 188 15.46 -12.90 -7.50
C ILE A 188 15.51 -12.56 -8.99
N THR A 189 16.35 -11.62 -9.41
CA THR A 189 16.44 -11.18 -10.80
C THR A 189 16.86 -12.32 -11.74
N ALA A 190 17.75 -13.22 -11.28
CA ALA A 190 18.17 -14.41 -12.04
C ALA A 190 17.00 -15.38 -12.29
N ILE A 191 16.10 -15.58 -11.32
CA ILE A 191 14.90 -16.42 -11.48
C ILE A 191 14.02 -15.91 -12.64
N TYR A 192 13.96 -14.60 -12.82
CA TYR A 192 13.19 -13.95 -13.88
C TYR A 192 14.00 -13.73 -15.17
N GLY A 193 15.20 -14.25 -15.28
CA GLY A 193 16.03 -14.11 -16.48
C GLY A 193 16.52 -12.68 -16.74
N ILE A 194 16.47 -11.82 -15.75
CA ILE A 194 16.95 -10.44 -15.85
C ILE A 194 18.49 -10.45 -15.80
N LYS A 195 19.12 -9.77 -16.74
CA LYS A 195 20.59 -9.73 -16.83
C LYS A 195 21.19 -8.95 -15.67
N ASP A 196 22.38 -9.33 -15.21
CA ASP A 196 23.12 -8.63 -14.15
C ASP A 196 23.40 -7.15 -14.49
N SER A 197 23.45 -6.81 -15.80
CA SER A 197 23.62 -5.46 -16.31
C SER A 197 22.33 -4.62 -16.27
N ALA A 198 21.19 -5.17 -15.78
CA ALA A 198 19.96 -4.42 -15.66
C ALA A 198 20.13 -3.22 -14.73
N GLN A 199 19.57 -2.09 -15.13
CA GLN A 199 19.58 -0.89 -14.30
C GLN A 199 18.73 -1.12 -13.07
N LYS A 200 19.32 -0.91 -11.88
CA LYS A 200 18.63 -1.03 -10.59
C LYS A 200 18.36 0.36 -10.04
N GLU A 201 17.12 0.61 -9.69
CA GLU A 201 16.65 1.86 -9.08
C GLU A 201 16.07 1.58 -7.69
N TRP A 202 16.20 2.52 -6.78
CA TRP A 202 15.77 2.36 -5.40
C TRP A 202 14.81 3.47 -4.99
N LEU A 203 13.74 3.09 -4.30
CA LEU A 203 12.83 4.03 -3.68
C LEU A 203 12.47 3.55 -2.27
N LYS A 204 12.76 4.37 -1.27
CA LYS A 204 12.38 4.13 0.11
C LYS A 204 11.23 5.04 0.51
N LYS A 205 10.20 4.48 1.16
CA LYS A 205 9.16 5.27 1.80
C LYS A 205 9.73 5.97 3.05
N GLY A 206 9.45 7.26 3.18
CA GLY A 206 9.86 8.03 4.37
C GLY A 206 9.07 7.60 5.63
N ASP A 207 9.72 7.64 6.80
CA ASP A 207 9.12 7.18 8.07
C ASP A 207 7.86 7.97 8.48
N ASN A 208 7.74 9.23 8.08
CA ASN A 208 6.57 10.07 8.34
C ASN A 208 5.82 10.45 7.06
N GLU A 209 6.07 9.75 5.97
CA GLU A 209 5.42 10.00 4.69
C GLU A 209 4.08 9.28 4.63
N SER A 210 2.98 10.02 4.34
CA SER A 210 1.69 9.38 4.09
C SER A 210 1.71 8.53 2.82
N TRP A 211 0.87 7.50 2.76
CA TRP A 211 0.74 6.67 1.55
C TRP A 211 0.26 7.49 0.35
N THR A 212 -0.56 8.50 0.55
CA THR A 212 -0.94 9.46 -0.51
C THR A 212 0.29 10.13 -1.13
N SER A 213 1.14 10.76 -0.32
CA SER A 213 2.36 11.41 -0.79
C SER A 213 3.34 10.42 -1.43
N CYS A 214 3.47 9.23 -0.84
CA CYS A 214 4.32 8.17 -1.34
C CYS A 214 3.89 7.70 -2.74
N ARG A 215 2.58 7.48 -2.98
CA ARG A 215 2.02 7.11 -4.28
C ARG A 215 2.32 8.18 -5.34
N HIS A 216 2.11 9.46 -5.02
CA HIS A 216 2.41 10.58 -5.93
C HIS A 216 3.89 10.62 -6.29
N ARG A 217 4.77 10.50 -5.29
CA ARG A 217 6.21 10.46 -5.49
C ARG A 217 6.64 9.26 -6.32
N PHE A 218 6.05 8.09 -6.08
CA PHE A 218 6.32 6.88 -6.85
C PHE A 218 5.96 7.04 -8.33
N VAL A 219 4.80 7.59 -8.66
CA VAL A 219 4.42 7.87 -10.06
C VAL A 219 5.43 8.80 -10.74
N ASN A 220 5.82 9.90 -10.07
CA ASN A 220 6.80 10.82 -10.60
C ASN A 220 8.17 10.17 -10.81
N PHE A 221 8.59 9.34 -9.87
CA PHE A 221 9.83 8.56 -9.96
C PHE A 221 9.78 7.60 -11.15
N MET A 222 8.72 6.80 -11.29
CA MET A 222 8.56 5.85 -12.39
C MET A 222 8.57 6.54 -13.76
N CYS A 223 7.91 7.70 -13.88
CA CYS A 223 7.93 8.48 -15.11
C CYS A 223 9.29 9.14 -15.40
N GLY A 224 10.13 9.33 -14.41
CA GLY A 224 11.46 9.95 -14.54
C GLY A 224 12.59 9.00 -14.91
N ILE A 225 12.44 7.71 -14.69
CA ILE A 225 13.48 6.69 -14.95
C ILE A 225 13.36 6.00 -16.32
N GLN A 226 12.65 6.61 -17.27
CA GLN A 226 12.47 6.10 -18.64
C GLN A 226 13.74 6.19 -19.47
#